data_acb66ca0d81ca36af854db022c60ad63
#
_entry.id   acb66ca0d81ca36af854db022c60ad63
#
_cell.length_a   1.000
_cell.length_b   1.000
_cell.length_c   1.000
_cell.angle_alpha   90.00
_cell.angle_beta   90.00
_cell.angle_gamma   90.00
#
_symmetry.space_group_name_H-M   'P 1'
#
loop_
_entity.id
_entity.type
_entity.pdbx_description
1 polymer ?
#
loop_
_entity_poly.entity_id
_entity_poly.type
_entity_poly.pdbx_seq_one_letter_code
_entity_poly.pdbx_strand_id
1 'polypeptide(L)'
;MRNLKVFITTLIFLLSFQTKSFSQNIPISFADLAERLMPSVVNISTTTIITTQSNPFPFQFPPGSPFEDMFKEFGTPQERKSAALGSGFIIDEKGIVVTNNHVIQDAEDIIIRVNGDKEFKAKVIGSDPLSDLAVLQLETKEKFIPVKFGDSDKARIGDWVIAIGNPFGLGGTVTSGIISARNRSIGLSRYEDYIQTDASINSGNSGGPLFDMNGDVIGINTAILGRSGSIGIGFSIPSNSAKLVIDQLIEFGE
;
A
#
# COMPACT_ATOMS: atom_id res chain seq x y z
N MET A 1 39.00 -54.94 -25.25
CA MET A 1 38.60 -54.56 -23.83
C MET A 1 39.09 -53.17 -23.40
N ARG A 2 40.30 -52.74 -23.76
CA ARG A 2 40.83 -51.42 -23.39
C ARG A 2 40.04 -50.27 -24.01
N ASN A 3 39.66 -50.32 -25.27
CA ASN A 3 38.90 -49.30 -25.98
C ASN A 3 37.46 -49.16 -25.49
N LEU A 4 36.83 -50.23 -25.05
CA LEU A 4 35.49 -50.23 -24.47
C LEU A 4 35.47 -49.52 -23.09
N LYS A 5 36.50 -49.74 -22.26
CA LYS A 5 36.64 -49.06 -20.96
C LYS A 5 36.83 -47.56 -21.14
N VAL A 6 37.66 -47.11 -22.08
CA VAL A 6 37.87 -45.69 -22.40
C VAL A 6 36.56 -45.07 -22.89
N PHE A 7 35.81 -45.73 -23.76
CA PHE A 7 34.52 -45.22 -24.26
C PHE A 7 33.47 -45.06 -23.15
N ILE A 8 33.38 -46.05 -22.26
CA ILE A 8 32.46 -46.00 -21.10
C ILE A 8 32.87 -44.87 -20.13
N THR A 9 34.18 -44.70 -19.86
CA THR A 9 34.66 -43.64 -18.99
C THR A 9 34.39 -42.26 -19.57
N THR A 10 34.56 -42.05 -20.85
CA THR A 10 34.28 -40.80 -21.55
C THR A 10 32.78 -40.51 -21.60
N LEU A 11 31.94 -41.53 -21.79
CA LEU A 11 30.48 -41.38 -21.77
C LEU A 11 29.95 -41.00 -20.36
N ILE A 12 30.51 -41.59 -19.30
CA ILE A 12 30.16 -41.25 -17.91
C ILE A 12 30.61 -39.81 -17.59
N PHE A 13 31.76 -39.37 -18.07
CA PHE A 13 32.25 -38.02 -17.86
C PHE A 13 31.41 -36.97 -18.61
N LEU A 14 30.90 -37.30 -19.80
CA LEU A 14 29.97 -36.45 -20.57
C LEU A 14 28.57 -36.36 -19.92
N LEU A 15 28.10 -37.43 -19.26
CA LEU A 15 26.83 -37.47 -18.56
C LEU A 15 26.84 -36.72 -17.20
N SER A 16 28.03 -36.52 -16.60
CA SER A 16 28.16 -35.82 -15.33
C SER A 16 28.15 -34.27 -15.46
N PHE A 17 28.26 -33.72 -16.66
CA PHE A 17 28.07 -32.30 -16.94
C PHE A 17 26.59 -31.95 -17.20
N GLN A 18 25.70 -32.41 -16.36
CA GLN A 18 24.39 -31.78 -16.23
C GLN A 18 24.59 -30.44 -15.51
N THR A 19 24.96 -29.41 -16.24
CA THR A 19 24.85 -28.05 -15.76
C THR A 19 23.39 -27.84 -15.37
N LYS A 20 23.12 -27.70 -14.05
CA LYS A 20 21.86 -27.13 -13.59
C LYS A 20 21.78 -25.76 -14.25
N SER A 21 21.07 -25.66 -15.36
CA SER A 21 20.64 -24.40 -15.91
C SER A 21 19.75 -23.77 -14.83
N PHE A 22 20.28 -22.81 -14.10
CA PHE A 22 19.47 -21.90 -13.33
C PHE A 22 18.74 -21.01 -14.36
N SER A 23 17.73 -21.57 -15.00
CA SER A 23 16.72 -20.76 -15.62
C SER A 23 16.08 -19.97 -14.47
N GLN A 24 16.42 -18.69 -14.32
CA GLN A 24 15.58 -17.78 -13.56
C GLN A 24 14.25 -17.80 -14.31
N ASN A 25 13.26 -18.49 -13.74
CA ASN A 25 11.94 -18.56 -14.32
C ASN A 25 11.33 -17.15 -14.25
N ILE A 26 11.37 -16.43 -15.36
CA ILE A 26 10.51 -15.26 -15.53
C ILE A 26 9.09 -15.77 -15.32
N PRO A 27 8.30 -15.17 -14.43
CA PRO A 27 6.92 -15.61 -14.23
C PRO A 27 6.16 -15.56 -15.55
N ILE A 28 5.55 -16.68 -15.95
CA ILE A 28 4.74 -16.73 -17.15
C ILE A 28 3.45 -15.93 -16.95
N SER A 29 2.94 -15.90 -15.72
CA SER A 29 1.75 -15.18 -15.32
C SER A 29 1.80 -14.86 -13.83
N PHE A 30 1.17 -13.77 -13.43
CA PHE A 30 0.92 -13.42 -12.03
C PHE A 30 -0.52 -13.75 -11.58
N ALA A 31 -1.34 -14.34 -12.45
CA ALA A 31 -2.77 -14.53 -12.24
C ALA A 31 -3.08 -15.32 -10.96
N ASP A 32 -2.48 -16.50 -10.79
CA ASP A 32 -2.72 -17.36 -9.61
C ASP A 32 -2.29 -16.67 -8.30
N LEU A 33 -1.18 -15.93 -8.36
CA LEU A 33 -0.69 -15.18 -7.21
C LEU A 33 -1.64 -14.02 -6.86
N ALA A 34 -2.10 -13.27 -7.85
CA ALA A 34 -3.05 -12.18 -7.68
C ALA A 34 -4.38 -12.69 -7.13
N GLU A 35 -4.95 -13.76 -7.71
CA GLU A 35 -6.21 -14.37 -7.25
C GLU A 35 -6.15 -14.77 -5.78
N ARG A 36 -5.03 -15.33 -5.35
CA ARG A 36 -4.81 -15.74 -3.95
C ARG A 36 -4.70 -14.55 -2.99
N LEU A 37 -4.10 -13.43 -3.41
CA LEU A 37 -3.76 -12.30 -2.54
C LEU A 37 -4.82 -11.20 -2.51
N MET A 38 -5.55 -11.00 -3.61
CA MET A 38 -6.58 -9.95 -3.72
C MET A 38 -7.62 -9.97 -2.59
N PRO A 39 -8.09 -11.13 -2.07
CA PRO A 39 -9.05 -11.16 -0.98
C PRO A 39 -8.57 -10.50 0.32
N SER A 40 -7.26 -10.35 0.50
CA SER A 40 -6.67 -9.72 1.68
C SER A 40 -6.38 -8.23 1.50
N VAL A 41 -6.53 -7.70 0.27
CA VAL A 41 -6.32 -6.28 -0.05
C VAL A 41 -7.66 -5.56 -0.04
N VAL A 42 -7.71 -4.45 0.68
CA VAL A 42 -8.95 -3.72 0.94
C VAL A 42 -8.92 -2.31 0.33
N ASN A 43 -10.10 -1.80 0.01
CA ASN A 43 -10.28 -0.37 -0.26
C ASN A 43 -10.61 0.35 1.05
N ILE A 44 -10.01 1.52 1.23
CA ILE A 44 -10.28 2.41 2.36
C ILE A 44 -10.89 3.68 1.80
N SER A 45 -12.09 4.00 2.29
CA SER A 45 -12.79 5.25 2.01
C SER A 45 -12.95 6.03 3.31
N THR A 46 -12.46 7.26 3.30
CA THR A 46 -12.55 8.17 4.45
C THR A 46 -13.45 9.34 4.13
N THR A 47 -14.16 9.82 5.12
CA THR A 47 -14.95 11.05 5.03
C THR A 47 -14.38 12.07 5.98
N THR A 48 -14.08 13.27 5.47
CA THR A 48 -13.60 14.41 6.25
C THR A 48 -14.56 15.57 6.06
N ILE A 49 -14.97 16.24 7.13
CA ILE A 49 -15.77 17.47 7.07
C ILE A 49 -14.81 18.66 6.99
N ILE A 50 -14.77 19.31 5.84
CA ILE A 50 -14.01 20.55 5.68
C ILE A 50 -14.95 21.73 5.91
N THR A 51 -14.78 22.40 7.04
CA THR A 51 -15.47 23.67 7.32
C THR A 51 -14.72 24.81 6.65
N THR A 52 -15.19 25.26 5.50
CA THR A 52 -14.60 26.41 4.82
C THR A 52 -15.29 27.68 5.34
N GLN A 53 -14.60 28.46 6.16
CA GLN A 53 -14.99 29.84 6.41
C GLN A 53 -14.65 30.66 5.16
N SER A 54 -15.57 30.78 4.24
CA SER A 54 -15.44 31.75 3.17
C SER A 54 -15.98 33.08 3.67
N ASN A 55 -15.09 33.93 4.15
CA ASN A 55 -15.39 35.36 4.20
C ASN A 55 -14.87 35.98 2.89
N PRO A 56 -15.72 36.13 1.88
CA PRO A 56 -15.28 36.62 0.56
C PRO A 56 -14.89 38.12 0.59
N PHE A 57 -15.06 38.80 1.72
CA PHE A 57 -14.79 40.21 1.82
C PHE A 57 -13.81 40.52 2.96
N PRO A 58 -12.75 41.32 2.69
CA PRO A 58 -11.77 41.72 3.70
C PRO A 58 -12.26 42.81 4.66
N PHE A 59 -13.56 43.19 4.63
CA PHE A 59 -14.14 44.26 5.46
C PHE A 59 -15.25 43.70 6.33
N GLN A 60 -15.30 44.18 7.59
CA GLN A 60 -16.44 44.02 8.45
C GLN A 60 -17.36 45.25 8.26
N PHE A 61 -18.63 45.01 7.96
CA PHE A 61 -19.61 46.07 7.86
C PHE A 61 -19.98 46.57 9.28
N PRO A 62 -20.26 47.88 9.44
CA PRO A 62 -20.72 48.42 10.72
C PRO A 62 -22.02 47.72 11.18
N PRO A 63 -22.17 47.43 12.47
CA PRO A 63 -23.40 46.85 13.01
C PRO A 63 -24.63 47.70 12.65
N GLY A 64 -25.70 47.09 12.15
CA GLY A 64 -26.92 47.74 11.72
C GLY A 64 -26.94 48.24 10.27
N SER A 65 -25.94 47.86 9.46
CA SER A 65 -25.96 48.12 8.01
C SER A 65 -27.06 47.30 7.32
N PRO A 66 -27.82 47.88 6.34
CA PRO A 66 -28.82 47.12 5.54
C PRO A 66 -28.25 45.92 4.78
N PHE A 67 -26.94 45.85 4.66
CA PHE A 67 -26.21 44.77 3.99
C PHE A 67 -25.74 43.68 4.97
N GLU A 68 -25.83 43.90 6.29
CA GLU A 68 -25.36 42.93 7.31
C GLU A 68 -26.05 41.57 7.17
N ASP A 69 -27.38 41.59 7.02
CA ASP A 69 -28.15 40.33 6.91
C ASP A 69 -27.95 39.63 5.59
N MET A 70 -27.77 40.34 4.48
CA MET A 70 -27.46 39.77 3.17
C MET A 70 -26.07 39.12 3.19
N PHE A 71 -25.10 39.69 3.90
CA PHE A 71 -23.74 39.16 3.97
C PHE A 71 -23.56 38.09 5.07
N LYS A 72 -24.41 38.05 6.11
CA LYS A 72 -24.48 36.91 7.02
C LYS A 72 -24.83 35.61 6.32
N GLU A 73 -25.68 35.67 5.31
CA GLU A 73 -26.08 34.50 4.49
C GLU A 73 -24.93 33.97 3.63
N PHE A 74 -24.00 34.83 3.18
CA PHE A 74 -22.79 34.45 2.43
C PHE A 74 -21.63 34.02 3.33
N GLY A 75 -21.64 34.35 4.62
CA GLY A 75 -20.62 34.01 5.61
C GLY A 75 -20.90 32.74 6.41
N THR A 76 -21.99 32.02 6.11
CA THR A 76 -22.27 30.76 6.81
C THR A 76 -21.19 29.72 6.44
N PRO A 77 -20.52 29.08 7.42
CA PRO A 77 -19.59 28.02 7.16
C PRO A 77 -20.28 26.92 6.35
N GLN A 78 -19.81 26.67 5.15
CA GLN A 78 -20.28 25.52 4.37
C GLN A 78 -19.43 24.31 4.74
N GLU A 79 -20.06 23.34 5.38
CA GLU A 79 -19.48 22.03 5.57
C GLU A 79 -19.47 21.30 4.22
N ARG A 80 -18.28 21.00 3.72
CA ARG A 80 -18.09 20.12 2.56
C ARG A 80 -17.54 18.80 3.03
N LYS A 81 -18.23 17.72 2.70
CA LYS A 81 -17.69 16.37 2.86
C LYS A 81 -16.72 16.12 1.74
N SER A 82 -15.47 15.86 2.11
CA SER A 82 -14.44 15.37 1.22
C SER A 82 -14.24 13.90 1.47
N ALA A 83 -14.08 13.10 0.41
CA ALA A 83 -13.75 11.69 0.51
C ALA A 83 -12.34 11.47 0.00
N ALA A 84 -11.50 10.79 0.76
CA ALA A 84 -10.24 10.27 0.29
C ALA A 84 -10.34 8.75 0.08
N LEU A 85 -9.57 8.24 -0.85
CA LEU A 85 -9.55 6.83 -1.22
C LEU A 85 -8.12 6.31 -1.16
N GLY A 86 -7.95 5.14 -0.57
CA GLY A 86 -6.68 4.44 -0.50
C GLY A 86 -6.88 2.93 -0.46
N SER A 87 -5.80 2.23 -0.26
CA SER A 87 -5.76 0.79 -0.08
C SER A 87 -5.21 0.43 1.30
N GLY A 88 -5.42 -0.80 1.69
CA GLY A 88 -4.81 -1.42 2.85
C GLY A 88 -4.77 -2.92 2.67
N PHE A 89 -4.28 -3.64 3.65
CA PHE A 89 -4.27 -5.09 3.64
C PHE A 89 -4.44 -5.67 5.04
N ILE A 90 -5.05 -6.84 5.09
CA ILE A 90 -5.42 -7.53 6.32
C ILE A 90 -4.24 -8.40 6.78
N ILE A 91 -3.81 -8.24 8.03
CA ILE A 91 -2.67 -8.94 8.63
C ILE A 91 -3.06 -9.96 9.71
N ASP A 92 -4.33 -10.00 10.11
CA ASP A 92 -4.85 -10.89 11.15
C ASP A 92 -6.26 -11.38 10.79
N GLU A 93 -6.62 -12.60 11.20
CA GLU A 93 -7.95 -13.17 10.96
C GLU A 93 -9.10 -12.35 11.57
N LYS A 94 -8.83 -11.53 12.58
CA LYS A 94 -9.83 -10.68 13.24
C LYS A 94 -10.05 -9.33 12.56
N GLY A 95 -9.35 -9.08 11.43
CA GLY A 95 -9.51 -7.89 10.63
C GLY A 95 -8.68 -6.70 11.09
N ILE A 96 -7.46 -6.94 11.52
CA ILE A 96 -6.45 -5.88 11.64
C ILE A 96 -5.97 -5.52 10.23
N VAL A 97 -6.05 -4.24 9.89
CA VAL A 97 -5.70 -3.70 8.58
C VAL A 97 -4.56 -2.71 8.71
N VAL A 98 -3.57 -2.82 7.85
CA VAL A 98 -2.47 -1.88 7.71
C VAL A 98 -2.70 -0.99 6.50
N THR A 99 -2.38 0.30 6.65
CA THR A 99 -2.45 1.30 5.58
C THR A 99 -1.45 2.44 5.86
N ASN A 100 -1.43 3.48 5.02
CA ASN A 100 -0.69 4.70 5.30
C ASN A 100 -1.48 5.66 6.22
N ASN A 101 -0.74 6.44 7.02
CA ASN A 101 -1.33 7.48 7.85
C ASN A 101 -2.03 8.56 7.01
N HIS A 102 -1.43 9.01 5.89
CA HIS A 102 -2.03 10.03 5.04
C HIS A 102 -3.37 9.61 4.41
N VAL A 103 -3.67 8.30 4.32
CA VAL A 103 -4.96 7.78 3.81
C VAL A 103 -6.08 8.05 4.81
N ILE A 104 -5.77 8.03 6.12
CA ILE A 104 -6.77 8.14 7.19
C ILE A 104 -6.69 9.45 7.96
N GLN A 105 -5.73 10.31 7.62
CA GLN A 105 -5.51 11.57 8.28
C GLN A 105 -6.78 12.44 8.23
N ASP A 106 -7.15 13.02 9.39
CA ASP A 106 -8.32 13.88 9.57
C ASP A 106 -9.67 13.21 9.21
N ALA A 107 -9.71 11.87 9.14
CA ALA A 107 -10.93 11.13 8.86
C ALA A 107 -11.87 11.12 10.06
N GLU A 108 -13.14 11.49 9.85
CA GLU A 108 -14.20 11.32 10.84
C GLU A 108 -14.81 9.91 10.82
N ASP A 109 -15.01 9.40 9.61
CA ASP A 109 -15.48 8.03 9.36
C ASP A 109 -14.52 7.30 8.43
N ILE A 110 -14.24 6.04 8.76
CA ILE A 110 -13.43 5.14 7.95
C ILE A 110 -14.28 3.92 7.59
N ILE A 111 -14.52 3.75 6.30
CA ILE A 111 -15.22 2.59 5.74
C ILE A 111 -14.23 1.76 4.94
N ILE A 112 -14.15 0.48 5.25
CA ILE A 112 -13.29 -0.48 4.54
C ILE A 112 -14.15 -1.43 3.75
N ARG A 113 -13.88 -1.52 2.44
CA ARG A 113 -14.54 -2.46 1.55
C ARG A 113 -13.63 -3.66 1.28
N VAL A 114 -14.16 -4.84 1.55
CA VAL A 114 -13.46 -6.13 1.41
C VAL A 114 -14.16 -6.95 0.33
N ASN A 115 -13.41 -7.61 -0.55
CA ASN A 115 -13.92 -8.49 -1.60
C ASN A 115 -15.01 -7.84 -2.49
N GLY A 116 -14.86 -6.57 -2.82
CA GLY A 116 -15.71 -5.84 -3.75
C GLY A 116 -16.99 -5.26 -3.15
N ASP A 117 -17.75 -6.01 -2.34
CA ASP A 117 -19.10 -5.61 -1.96
C ASP A 117 -19.37 -5.47 -0.46
N LYS A 118 -18.53 -6.06 0.40
CA LYS A 118 -18.74 -6.00 1.85
C LYS A 118 -18.06 -4.76 2.45
N GLU A 119 -18.85 -3.91 3.09
CA GLU A 119 -18.39 -2.72 3.78
C GLU A 119 -18.41 -2.90 5.30
N PHE A 120 -17.35 -2.48 5.94
CA PHE A 120 -17.20 -2.48 7.39
C PHE A 120 -16.73 -1.11 7.87
N LYS A 121 -17.25 -0.68 9.01
CA LYS A 121 -16.64 0.42 9.74
C LYS A 121 -15.31 -0.05 10.33
N ALA A 122 -14.36 0.87 10.43
CA ALA A 122 -13.09 0.61 11.07
C ALA A 122 -12.75 1.69 12.10
N LYS A 123 -12.03 1.26 13.13
CA LYS A 123 -11.45 2.14 14.14
C LYS A 123 -9.96 2.20 13.99
N VAL A 124 -9.36 3.36 14.20
CA VAL A 124 -7.92 3.52 14.30
C VAL A 124 -7.45 2.86 15.60
N ILE A 125 -6.55 1.88 15.51
CA ILE A 125 -5.80 1.34 16.65
C ILE A 125 -4.67 2.29 17.00
N GLY A 126 -3.90 2.72 15.99
CA GLY A 126 -2.83 3.67 16.12
C GLY A 126 -2.35 4.17 14.78
N SER A 127 -1.64 5.31 14.78
CA SER A 127 -1.04 5.88 13.59
C SER A 127 0.24 6.64 13.92
N ASP A 128 1.20 6.57 13.01
CA ASP A 128 2.45 7.32 13.09
C ASP A 128 2.66 8.17 11.83
N PRO A 129 2.52 9.50 11.94
CA PRO A 129 2.77 10.40 10.82
C PRO A 129 4.22 10.42 10.33
N LEU A 130 5.20 10.05 11.17
CA LEU A 130 6.62 10.10 10.81
C LEU A 130 7.01 8.95 9.88
N SER A 131 6.46 7.77 10.10
CA SER A 131 6.64 6.60 9.23
C SER A 131 5.58 6.49 8.15
N ASP A 132 4.54 7.34 8.19
CA ASP A 132 3.35 7.28 7.33
C ASP A 132 2.62 5.94 7.42
N LEU A 133 2.49 5.37 8.62
CA LEU A 133 1.82 4.10 8.87
C LEU A 133 0.60 4.27 9.77
N ALA A 134 -0.43 3.45 9.53
CA ALA A 134 -1.60 3.36 10.39
C ALA A 134 -2.12 1.94 10.47
N VAL A 135 -2.71 1.60 11.61
CA VAL A 135 -3.33 0.32 11.90
C VAL A 135 -4.79 0.53 12.28
N LEU A 136 -5.65 -0.22 11.62
CA LEU A 136 -7.10 -0.14 11.79
C LEU A 136 -7.65 -1.49 12.25
N GLN A 137 -8.76 -1.46 12.98
CA GLN A 137 -9.54 -2.64 13.35
C GLN A 137 -10.91 -2.58 12.68
N LEU A 138 -11.28 -3.60 11.92
CA LEU A 138 -12.62 -3.77 11.40
C LEU A 138 -13.62 -4.05 12.53
N GLU A 139 -14.75 -3.35 12.52
CA GLU A 139 -15.83 -3.53 13.51
C GLU A 139 -16.75 -4.67 13.10
N THR A 140 -16.26 -5.91 13.19
CA THR A 140 -17.01 -7.09 12.82
C THR A 140 -16.53 -8.34 13.57
N LYS A 141 -17.33 -9.41 13.53
CA LYS A 141 -16.93 -10.75 14.03
C LYS A 141 -16.60 -11.72 12.88
N GLU A 142 -16.64 -11.25 11.64
CA GLU A 142 -16.24 -12.08 10.50
C GLU A 142 -14.74 -12.41 10.57
N LYS A 143 -14.37 -13.51 9.93
CA LYS A 143 -12.98 -13.91 9.78
C LYS A 143 -12.47 -13.57 8.38
N PHE A 144 -11.22 -13.18 8.30
CA PHE A 144 -10.57 -12.77 7.08
C PHE A 144 -9.35 -13.64 6.77
N ILE A 145 -8.89 -13.58 5.54
CA ILE A 145 -7.65 -14.21 5.10
C ILE A 145 -6.53 -13.18 5.24
N PRO A 146 -5.58 -13.36 6.17
CA PRO A 146 -4.47 -12.42 6.34
C PRO A 146 -3.35 -12.73 5.34
N VAL A 147 -2.57 -11.69 4.98
CA VAL A 147 -1.27 -11.84 4.35
C VAL A 147 -0.15 -11.87 5.40
N LYS A 148 1.03 -12.32 4.99
CA LYS A 148 2.21 -12.39 5.85
C LYS A 148 3.23 -11.34 5.44
N PHE A 149 3.95 -10.80 6.40
CA PHE A 149 5.14 -10.00 6.14
C PHE A 149 6.30 -10.90 5.74
N GLY A 150 6.94 -10.57 4.64
CA GLY A 150 8.20 -11.12 4.19
C GLY A 150 9.38 -10.35 4.78
N ASP A 151 10.58 -10.82 4.49
CA ASP A 151 11.84 -10.21 4.92
C ASP A 151 12.36 -9.26 3.82
N SER A 152 12.09 -7.96 3.97
CA SER A 152 12.53 -6.96 3.00
C SER A 152 14.04 -6.84 2.87
N ASP A 153 14.83 -7.27 3.87
CA ASP A 153 16.29 -7.20 3.78
C ASP A 153 16.87 -8.22 2.83
N LYS A 154 16.13 -9.32 2.57
CA LYS A 154 16.50 -10.33 1.59
C LYS A 154 16.11 -9.97 0.15
N ALA A 155 15.22 -8.99 -0.01
CA ALA A 155 14.79 -8.54 -1.33
C ALA A 155 15.93 -7.84 -2.08
N ARG A 156 16.13 -8.17 -3.36
CA ARG A 156 17.26 -7.70 -4.18
C ARG A 156 16.79 -6.83 -5.32
N ILE A 157 17.63 -5.93 -5.76
CA ILE A 157 17.40 -5.19 -7.00
C ILE A 157 17.30 -6.20 -8.15
N GLY A 158 16.23 -6.08 -8.95
CA GLY A 158 15.91 -6.98 -10.05
C GLY A 158 14.93 -8.11 -9.70
N ASP A 159 14.60 -8.33 -8.42
CA ASP A 159 13.58 -9.29 -8.03
C ASP A 159 12.19 -8.80 -8.47
N TRP A 160 11.36 -9.71 -8.99
CA TRP A 160 9.98 -9.42 -9.37
C TRP A 160 9.11 -9.10 -8.16
N VAL A 161 8.24 -8.12 -8.33
CA VAL A 161 7.25 -7.71 -7.34
C VAL A 161 5.90 -7.46 -7.98
N ILE A 162 4.83 -7.62 -7.21
CA ILE A 162 3.50 -7.17 -7.57
C ILE A 162 2.96 -6.20 -6.53
N ALA A 163 2.40 -5.09 -6.98
CA ALA A 163 1.65 -4.17 -6.15
C ALA A 163 0.17 -4.42 -6.38
N ILE A 164 -0.57 -4.61 -5.29
CA ILE A 164 -2.02 -4.76 -5.34
C ILE A 164 -2.64 -3.60 -4.57
N GLY A 165 -3.56 -2.90 -5.23
CA GLY A 165 -4.39 -1.87 -4.62
C GLY A 165 -5.86 -2.12 -4.96
N ASN A 166 -6.73 -1.43 -4.27
CA ASN A 166 -8.16 -1.48 -4.56
C ASN A 166 -8.73 -0.06 -4.70
N PRO A 167 -8.20 0.75 -5.66
CA PRO A 167 -8.72 2.08 -5.89
C PRO A 167 -10.20 1.99 -6.29
N PHE A 168 -11.03 2.84 -5.71
CA PHE A 168 -12.48 2.92 -5.98
C PHE A 168 -13.31 1.71 -5.60
N GLY A 169 -12.74 0.67 -4.97
CA GLY A 169 -13.48 -0.54 -4.59
C GLY A 169 -13.98 -1.38 -5.77
N LEU A 170 -13.36 -1.25 -6.94
CA LEU A 170 -13.78 -1.90 -8.20
C LEU A 170 -13.26 -3.34 -8.37
N GLY A 171 -12.81 -3.98 -7.30
CA GLY A 171 -12.37 -5.38 -7.35
C GLY A 171 -10.85 -5.57 -7.40
N GLY A 172 -10.07 -4.52 -7.11
CA GLY A 172 -8.61 -4.60 -7.06
C GLY A 172 -7.91 -4.30 -8.39
N THR A 173 -6.72 -3.74 -8.28
CA THR A 173 -5.82 -3.45 -9.41
C THR A 173 -4.47 -4.07 -9.09
N VAL A 174 -3.95 -4.86 -10.02
CA VAL A 174 -2.64 -5.51 -9.90
C VAL A 174 -1.69 -4.87 -10.90
N THR A 175 -0.53 -4.44 -10.42
CA THR A 175 0.57 -4.01 -11.26
C THR A 175 1.82 -4.82 -10.91
N SER A 176 2.69 -5.07 -11.89
CA SER A 176 3.93 -5.82 -11.70
C SER A 176 5.13 -5.01 -12.16
N GLY A 177 6.26 -5.29 -11.57
CA GLY A 177 7.53 -4.69 -11.88
C GLY A 177 8.65 -5.40 -11.14
N ILE A 178 9.76 -4.70 -10.95
CA ILE A 178 10.92 -5.18 -10.20
C ILE A 178 11.27 -4.21 -9.08
N ILE A 179 12.08 -4.65 -8.15
CA ILE A 179 12.79 -3.77 -7.25
C ILE A 179 13.86 -3.03 -8.07
N SER A 180 13.65 -1.74 -8.30
CA SER A 180 14.57 -0.89 -9.09
C SER A 180 15.75 -0.38 -8.27
N ALA A 181 15.52 -0.12 -6.98
CA ALA A 181 16.54 0.31 -6.03
C ALA A 181 16.08 0.06 -4.58
N ARG A 182 17.03 0.20 -3.65
CA ARG A 182 16.78 0.12 -2.21
C ARG A 182 17.43 1.30 -1.51
N ASN A 183 17.06 1.51 -0.25
CA ASN A 183 17.64 2.55 0.61
C ASN A 183 17.48 3.95 -0.03
N ARG A 184 16.29 4.24 -0.59
CA ARG A 184 16.01 5.53 -1.19
C ARG A 184 15.49 6.51 -0.15
N SER A 185 16.04 7.73 -0.20
CA SER A 185 15.52 8.90 0.50
C SER A 185 15.07 9.93 -0.54
N ILE A 186 13.87 10.46 -0.38
CA ILE A 186 13.23 11.40 -1.32
C ILE A 186 12.86 12.73 -0.65
N GLY A 187 13.19 12.90 0.64
CA GLY A 187 13.06 14.15 1.38
C GLY A 187 11.65 14.43 1.91
N LEU A 188 10.81 13.40 2.08
CA LEU A 188 9.47 13.53 2.66
C LEU A 188 9.48 13.37 4.20
N SER A 189 10.40 12.58 4.74
CA SER A 189 10.51 12.26 6.17
C SER A 189 11.97 12.20 6.62
N ARG A 190 12.18 12.15 7.95
CA ARG A 190 13.53 11.96 8.53
C ARG A 190 14.00 10.51 8.50
N TYR A 191 13.09 9.56 8.40
CA TYR A 191 13.36 8.12 8.51
C TYR A 191 13.04 7.41 7.19
N GLU A 192 13.63 7.90 6.10
CA GLU A 192 13.40 7.36 4.78
C GLU A 192 14.38 6.25 4.44
N ASP A 193 13.82 5.09 4.18
CA ASP A 193 14.53 3.93 3.66
C ASP A 193 13.57 3.17 2.72
N TYR A 194 13.30 3.75 1.54
CA TYR A 194 12.30 3.18 0.64
C TYR A 194 12.87 2.12 -0.29
N ILE A 195 12.04 1.12 -0.58
CA ILE A 195 12.16 0.27 -1.77
C ILE A 195 11.61 1.06 -2.95
N GLN A 196 12.41 1.21 -4.01
CA GLN A 196 11.96 1.76 -5.29
C GLN A 196 11.53 0.64 -6.22
N THR A 197 10.38 0.79 -6.89
CA THR A 197 9.87 -0.16 -7.88
C THR A 197 9.39 0.58 -9.14
N ASP A 198 9.42 -0.10 -10.28
CA ASP A 198 8.81 0.35 -11.54
C ASP A 198 7.39 -0.23 -11.72
N ALA A 199 6.92 -1.10 -10.82
CA ALA A 199 5.51 -1.42 -10.72
C ALA A 199 4.70 -0.11 -10.61
N SER A 200 3.65 0.03 -11.40
CA SER A 200 2.88 1.28 -11.46
C SER A 200 2.16 1.54 -10.14
N ILE A 201 2.68 2.48 -9.34
CA ILE A 201 2.02 3.01 -8.15
C ILE A 201 1.31 4.30 -8.55
N ASN A 202 0.03 4.42 -8.20
CA ASN A 202 -0.84 5.56 -8.50
C ASN A 202 -1.69 5.90 -7.29
N SER A 203 -2.39 7.03 -7.34
CA SER A 203 -3.40 7.37 -6.34
C SER A 203 -4.41 6.24 -6.18
N GLY A 204 -4.58 5.77 -4.94
CA GLY A 204 -5.42 4.63 -4.61
C GLY A 204 -4.67 3.32 -4.34
N ASN A 205 -3.39 3.15 -4.76
CA ASN A 205 -2.54 2.04 -4.33
C ASN A 205 -1.82 2.34 -3.00
N SER A 206 -1.79 3.61 -2.58
CA SER A 206 -1.18 4.03 -1.29
C SER A 206 -1.81 3.26 -0.14
N GLY A 207 -0.98 2.76 0.76
CA GLY A 207 -1.35 1.88 1.87
C GLY A 207 -1.50 0.41 1.47
N GLY A 208 -1.56 0.09 0.18
CA GLY A 208 -1.59 -1.28 -0.32
C GLY A 208 -0.23 -1.97 -0.25
N PRO A 209 -0.20 -3.31 -0.31
CA PRO A 209 1.01 -4.09 -0.19
C PRO A 209 1.80 -4.16 -1.51
N LEU A 210 3.12 -4.24 -1.37
CA LEU A 210 4.07 -4.70 -2.38
C LEU A 210 4.48 -6.12 -2.00
N PHE A 211 4.14 -7.09 -2.84
CA PHE A 211 4.42 -8.50 -2.61
C PHE A 211 5.63 -8.98 -3.38
N ASP A 212 6.35 -9.93 -2.80
CA ASP A 212 7.30 -10.77 -3.53
C ASP A 212 6.59 -11.90 -4.29
N MET A 213 7.34 -12.75 -4.98
CA MET A 213 6.80 -13.86 -5.76
C MET A 213 6.30 -15.04 -4.92
N ASN A 214 6.54 -15.04 -3.60
CA ASN A 214 5.97 -16.01 -2.67
C ASN A 214 4.57 -15.57 -2.18
N GLY A 215 4.26 -14.27 -2.34
CA GLY A 215 3.06 -13.63 -1.83
C GLY A 215 3.23 -13.09 -0.42
N ASP A 216 4.45 -12.84 -0.01
CA ASP A 216 4.76 -12.19 1.25
C ASP A 216 4.92 -10.67 1.03
N VAL A 217 4.42 -9.86 1.96
CA VAL A 217 4.51 -8.40 1.89
C VAL A 217 5.94 -7.96 2.21
N ILE A 218 6.64 -7.41 1.23
CA ILE A 218 7.99 -6.85 1.39
C ILE A 218 8.01 -5.33 1.48
N GLY A 219 6.87 -4.68 1.22
CA GLY A 219 6.75 -3.23 1.34
C GLY A 219 5.30 -2.75 1.40
N ILE A 220 5.11 -1.50 1.82
CA ILE A 220 3.82 -0.80 1.85
C ILE A 220 3.94 0.38 0.89
N ASN A 221 3.13 0.40 -0.17
CA ASN A 221 3.17 1.44 -1.19
C ASN A 221 2.76 2.78 -0.58
N THR A 222 3.57 3.83 -0.76
CA THR A 222 3.29 5.10 -0.10
C THR A 222 3.42 6.33 -1.00
N ALA A 223 4.44 6.40 -1.86
CA ALA A 223 4.74 7.61 -2.60
C ALA A 223 5.09 7.35 -4.06
N ILE A 224 4.92 8.39 -4.89
CA ILE A 224 5.35 8.44 -6.29
C ILE A 224 6.12 9.74 -6.55
N LEU A 225 7.09 9.70 -7.47
CA LEU A 225 7.63 10.90 -8.07
C LEU A 225 6.76 11.27 -9.29
N GLY A 226 6.04 12.38 -9.18
CA GLY A 226 5.20 12.89 -10.26
C GLY A 226 3.86 13.42 -9.77
N ARG A 227 3.41 14.54 -10.36
CA ARG A 227 2.13 15.20 -10.00
C ARG A 227 0.91 14.60 -10.70
N SER A 228 1.10 13.78 -11.73
CA SER A 228 0.01 13.32 -12.62
C SER A 228 -0.06 11.81 -12.82
N GLY A 229 0.54 11.02 -11.91
CA GLY A 229 0.50 9.56 -11.98
C GLY A 229 1.89 8.92 -12.07
N SER A 230 1.92 7.59 -12.16
CA SER A 230 3.16 6.82 -12.21
C SER A 230 3.95 7.11 -13.48
N ILE A 231 5.24 7.39 -13.30
CA ILE A 231 6.25 7.50 -14.37
C ILE A 231 7.23 6.33 -14.34
N GLY A 232 6.86 5.21 -13.68
CA GLY A 232 7.75 4.07 -13.47
C GLY A 232 8.69 4.24 -12.26
N ILE A 233 8.34 5.13 -11.33
CA ILE A 233 9.09 5.35 -10.09
C ILE A 233 8.08 5.41 -8.94
N GLY A 234 7.93 4.30 -8.25
CA GLY A 234 7.14 4.15 -7.04
C GLY A 234 8.02 3.83 -5.85
N PHE A 235 7.53 4.14 -4.65
CA PHE A 235 8.22 3.93 -3.38
C PHE A 235 7.34 3.19 -2.41
N SER A 236 7.95 2.23 -1.69
CA SER A 236 7.29 1.45 -0.67
C SER A 236 8.13 1.44 0.61
N ILE A 237 7.48 1.55 1.75
CA ILE A 237 8.10 1.41 3.08
C ILE A 237 8.48 -0.06 3.25
N PRO A 238 9.74 -0.41 3.55
CA PRO A 238 10.18 -1.80 3.72
C PRO A 238 9.43 -2.52 4.84
N SER A 239 9.08 -3.78 4.63
CA SER A 239 8.30 -4.57 5.58
C SER A 239 8.97 -4.71 6.96
N ASN A 240 10.31 -4.86 7.01
CA ASN A 240 11.03 -4.99 8.28
C ASN A 240 10.92 -3.72 9.13
N SER A 241 11.07 -2.54 8.52
CA SER A 241 10.87 -1.25 9.20
C SER A 241 9.41 -1.05 9.59
N ALA A 242 8.49 -1.32 8.66
CA ALA A 242 7.06 -1.16 8.89
C ALA A 242 6.56 -2.04 10.04
N LYS A 243 7.00 -3.31 10.09
CA LYS A 243 6.55 -4.27 11.11
C LYS A 243 6.88 -3.80 12.53
N LEU A 244 8.05 -3.20 12.74
CA LEU A 244 8.44 -2.67 14.07
C LEU A 244 7.46 -1.58 14.53
N VAL A 245 7.08 -0.67 13.63
CA VAL A 245 6.12 0.39 13.94
C VAL A 245 4.71 -0.18 14.13
N ILE A 246 4.27 -1.07 13.24
CA ILE A 246 2.95 -1.70 13.30
C ILE A 246 2.76 -2.46 14.62
N ASP A 247 3.77 -3.23 15.06
CA ASP A 247 3.71 -3.96 16.33
C ASP A 247 3.54 -2.99 17.52
N GLN A 248 4.24 -1.83 17.51
CA GLN A 248 4.09 -0.79 18.53
C GLN A 248 2.72 -0.12 18.48
N LEU A 249 2.21 0.20 17.28
CA LEU A 249 0.87 0.78 17.11
C LEU A 249 -0.23 -0.17 17.62
N ILE A 250 -0.08 -1.48 17.42
CA ILE A 250 -1.03 -2.47 17.92
C ILE A 250 -0.98 -2.56 19.47
N GLU A 251 0.22 -2.48 20.06
CA GLU A 251 0.40 -2.65 21.49
C GLU A 251 0.07 -1.39 22.30
N PHE A 252 0.47 -0.22 21.79
CA PHE A 252 0.42 1.05 22.54
C PHE A 252 -0.48 2.11 21.91
N GLY A 253 -0.85 2.01 20.65
CA GLY A 253 -1.67 2.98 19.92
C GLY A 253 -0.88 4.17 19.35
N GLU A 254 0.41 4.27 19.68
CA GLU A 254 1.32 5.35 19.24
C GLU A 254 2.77 4.86 19.13
#